data_8e2dd826475a9758c43f882227cfefd3
#
_entry.id   8e2dd826475a9758c43f882227cfefd3
#
_cell.length_a   1.000
_cell.length_b   1.000
_cell.length_c   1.000
_cell.angle_alpha   90.00
_cell.angle_beta   90.00
_cell.angle_gamma   90.00
#
_symmetry.space_group_name_H-M   'P 1'
#
loop_
_entity.id
_entity.type
_entity.pdbx_description
1 polymer ?
#
loop_
_entity_poly.entity_id
_entity_poly.type
_entity_poly.pdbx_seq_one_letter_code
_entity_poly.pdbx_strand_id
1 'polypeptide(L)'
;MQGQFNGMYYNFTTTQLLVAAFVLVLVIVIAVAAYVERRRVKTLALRKRFGTEYDRAVHTHGSAGQAEAKLADRETRVEALKIRDLGATERERFVIEWQIVQSRFVDHPKAAVTEADDLVSALLEARGYPQASFEQRADDVSVSYPRVMENYRTAHAVAVRLGKVEATTEELRIAMIQYRAISDELVQAQKPPQT
;
A
#
# COMPACT_ATOMS: atom_id res chain seq x y z
N MET A 1 -34.26 43.13 51.43
CA MET A 1 -33.09 42.23 51.28
C MET A 1 -32.60 42.36 49.86
N GLN A 2 -31.57 43.23 49.65
CA GLN A 2 -30.93 43.35 48.33
C GLN A 2 -29.64 42.58 48.40
N GLY A 3 -29.55 41.45 47.66
CA GLY A 3 -28.34 40.67 47.51
C GLY A 3 -27.35 41.37 46.58
N GLN A 4 -26.23 41.82 47.10
CA GLN A 4 -25.11 42.34 46.34
C GLN A 4 -24.42 41.16 45.63
N PHE A 5 -24.64 41.08 44.33
CA PHE A 5 -23.75 40.31 43.45
C PHE A 5 -22.46 41.12 43.23
N ASN A 6 -21.45 40.91 44.05
CA ASN A 6 -20.11 41.41 43.79
C ASN A 6 -19.54 40.65 42.57
N GLY A 7 -19.69 41.21 41.39
CA GLY A 7 -18.97 40.78 40.20
C GLY A 7 -17.48 41.05 40.41
N MET A 8 -16.69 40.02 40.59
CA MET A 8 -15.24 40.07 40.72
C MET A 8 -14.70 40.39 39.31
N TYR A 9 -14.56 41.68 39.00
CA TYR A 9 -13.89 42.16 37.80
C TYR A 9 -12.38 42.01 38.03
N TYR A 10 -11.77 40.99 37.44
CA TYR A 10 -10.32 40.87 37.37
C TYR A 10 -9.79 41.98 36.44
N ASN A 11 -9.30 43.08 37.02
CA ASN A 11 -8.57 44.08 36.26
C ASN A 11 -7.17 43.55 35.92
N PHE A 12 -7.05 42.90 34.76
CA PHE A 12 -5.75 42.51 34.24
C PHE A 12 -4.94 43.78 33.89
N THR A 13 -3.76 43.88 34.45
CA THR A 13 -2.82 44.96 34.07
C THR A 13 -2.34 44.72 32.65
N THR A 14 -2.06 45.75 31.86
CA THR A 14 -1.54 45.65 30.50
C THR A 14 -0.36 44.69 30.38
N THR A 15 0.50 44.63 31.38
CA THR A 15 1.63 43.72 31.46
C THR A 15 1.18 42.26 31.56
N GLN A 16 0.14 41.94 32.33
CA GLN A 16 -0.41 40.58 32.44
C GLN A 16 -1.02 40.12 31.13
N LEU A 17 -1.72 40.99 30.39
CA LEU A 17 -2.26 40.70 29.06
C LEU A 17 -1.15 40.43 28.04
N LEU A 18 -0.07 41.21 28.07
CA LEU A 18 1.09 40.99 27.19
C LEU A 18 1.79 39.66 27.49
N VAL A 19 1.99 39.33 28.78
CA VAL A 19 2.57 38.04 29.18
C VAL A 19 1.66 36.88 28.76
N ALA A 20 0.35 36.97 28.96
CA ALA A 20 -0.61 35.95 28.55
C ALA A 20 -0.60 35.75 27.02
N ALA A 21 -0.57 36.84 26.24
CA ALA A 21 -0.47 36.78 24.79
C ALA A 21 0.83 36.12 24.32
N PHE A 22 1.95 36.47 24.95
CA PHE A 22 3.26 35.85 24.65
C PHE A 22 3.26 34.33 24.92
N VAL A 23 2.75 33.93 26.11
CA VAL A 23 2.63 32.51 26.47
C VAL A 23 1.74 31.77 25.47
N LEU A 24 0.60 32.37 25.08
CA LEU A 24 -0.30 31.77 24.09
C LEU A 24 0.42 31.54 22.74
N VAL A 25 1.14 32.54 22.24
CA VAL A 25 1.91 32.44 20.99
C VAL A 25 2.97 31.34 21.13
N LEU A 26 3.68 31.28 22.24
CA LEU A 26 4.69 30.22 22.49
C LEU A 26 4.06 28.83 22.46
N VAL A 27 2.92 28.63 23.09
CA VAL A 27 2.17 27.36 23.08
C VAL A 27 1.75 26.98 21.66
N ILE A 28 1.25 27.95 20.88
CA ILE A 28 0.86 27.71 19.48
C ILE A 28 2.08 27.28 18.65
N VAL A 29 3.22 27.98 18.80
CA VAL A 29 4.46 27.64 18.06
C VAL A 29 4.92 26.23 18.41
N ILE A 30 4.92 25.86 19.69
CA ILE A 30 5.30 24.51 20.14
C ILE A 30 4.31 23.45 19.58
N ALA A 31 3.01 23.73 19.63
CA ALA A 31 1.99 22.83 19.10
C ALA A 31 2.14 22.62 17.58
N VAL A 32 2.41 23.70 16.83
CA VAL A 32 2.65 23.63 15.37
C VAL A 32 3.94 22.85 15.09
N ALA A 33 5.02 23.11 15.81
CA ALA A 33 6.29 22.39 15.65
C ALA A 33 6.11 20.90 15.93
N ALA A 34 5.44 20.52 17.01
CA ALA A 34 5.14 19.13 17.35
C ALA A 34 4.23 18.46 16.29
N TYR A 35 3.26 19.17 15.76
CA TYR A 35 2.39 18.67 14.69
C TYR A 35 3.17 18.40 13.39
N VAL A 36 4.03 19.34 12.97
CA VAL A 36 4.87 19.21 11.79
C VAL A 36 5.83 18.04 11.94
N GLU A 37 6.46 17.88 13.10
CA GLU A 37 7.38 16.79 13.36
C GLU A 37 6.67 15.43 13.34
N ARG A 38 5.52 15.30 13.97
CA ARG A 38 4.70 14.08 13.92
C ARG A 38 4.30 13.72 12.48
N ARG A 39 3.94 14.72 11.68
CA ARG A 39 3.64 14.50 10.25
C ARG A 39 4.87 14.00 9.48
N ARG A 40 6.04 14.61 9.69
CA ARG A 40 7.29 14.19 9.03
C ARG A 40 7.64 12.74 9.35
N VAL A 41 7.59 12.37 10.64
CA VAL A 41 7.85 10.99 11.06
C VAL A 41 6.89 10.01 10.43
N LYS A 42 5.59 10.32 10.39
CA LYS A 42 4.57 9.48 9.74
C LYS A 42 4.85 9.33 8.24
N THR A 43 5.10 10.42 7.53
CA THR A 43 5.43 10.39 6.10
C THR A 43 6.65 9.54 5.80
N LEU A 44 7.73 9.69 6.60
CA LEU A 44 8.94 8.90 6.43
C LEU A 44 8.71 7.40 6.69
N ALA A 45 7.91 7.06 7.70
CA ALA A 45 7.55 5.68 7.99
C ALA A 45 6.76 5.04 6.83
N LEU A 46 5.77 5.77 6.29
CA LEU A 46 4.99 5.30 5.13
C LEU A 46 5.85 5.16 3.87
N ARG A 47 6.73 6.12 3.58
CA ARG A 47 7.68 6.01 2.47
C ARG A 47 8.60 4.80 2.61
N LYS A 48 9.11 4.55 3.81
CA LYS A 48 9.96 3.39 4.08
C LYS A 48 9.19 2.07 3.90
N ARG A 49 7.93 2.03 4.33
CA ARG A 49 7.08 0.83 4.25
C ARG A 49 6.63 0.54 2.82
N PHE A 50 6.10 1.53 2.13
CA PHE A 50 5.47 1.38 0.81
C PHE A 50 6.42 1.60 -0.37
N GLY A 51 7.60 2.22 -0.16
CA GLY A 51 8.56 2.46 -1.24
C GLY A 51 7.95 3.22 -2.42
N THR A 52 8.09 2.66 -3.63
CA THR A 52 7.56 3.23 -4.88
C THR A 52 6.04 3.37 -4.90
N GLU A 53 5.31 2.52 -4.18
CA GLU A 53 3.84 2.62 -4.06
C GLU A 53 3.40 3.87 -3.32
N TYR A 54 4.20 4.41 -2.38
CA TYR A 54 3.92 5.71 -1.77
C TYR A 54 3.96 6.84 -2.80
N ASP A 55 5.02 6.90 -3.61
CA ASP A 55 5.18 7.94 -4.63
C ASP A 55 4.10 7.83 -5.72
N ARG A 56 3.73 6.60 -6.09
CA ARG A 56 2.59 6.32 -6.97
C ARG A 56 1.28 6.84 -6.36
N ALA A 57 1.01 6.58 -5.08
CA ALA A 57 -0.19 7.08 -4.40
C ALA A 57 -0.24 8.61 -4.39
N VAL A 58 0.90 9.28 -4.11
CA VAL A 58 0.99 10.75 -4.16
C VAL A 58 0.70 11.28 -5.57
N HIS A 59 1.26 10.64 -6.60
CA HIS A 59 1.01 11.03 -7.99
C HIS A 59 -0.47 10.86 -8.38
N THR A 60 -1.09 9.75 -7.97
CA THR A 60 -2.49 9.43 -8.30
C THR A 60 -3.49 10.34 -7.57
N HIS A 61 -3.22 10.69 -6.31
CA HIS A 61 -4.15 11.45 -5.47
C HIS A 61 -3.81 12.94 -5.33
N GLY A 62 -2.73 13.41 -5.95
CA GLY A 62 -2.37 14.82 -6.07
C GLY A 62 -1.76 15.46 -4.82
N SER A 63 -1.82 14.82 -3.65
CA SER A 63 -1.18 15.34 -2.42
C SER A 63 -0.75 14.22 -1.47
N ALA A 64 0.31 14.48 -0.69
CA ALA A 64 0.80 13.55 0.33
C ALA A 64 -0.27 13.21 1.37
N GLY A 65 -1.07 14.19 1.81
CA GLY A 65 -2.13 13.96 2.80
C GLY A 65 -3.24 13.03 2.29
N GLN A 66 -3.67 13.19 1.04
CA GLN A 66 -4.67 12.31 0.43
C GLN A 66 -4.10 10.91 0.17
N ALA A 67 -2.86 10.83 -0.31
CA ALA A 67 -2.17 9.56 -0.50
C ALA A 67 -2.04 8.78 0.83
N GLU A 68 -1.61 9.44 1.90
CA GLU A 68 -1.49 8.83 3.23
C GLU A 68 -2.82 8.34 3.79
N ALA A 69 -3.91 9.09 3.58
CA ALA A 69 -5.25 8.65 3.96
C ALA A 69 -5.65 7.39 3.18
N LYS A 70 -5.41 7.36 1.86
CA LYS A 70 -5.70 6.18 1.03
C LYS A 70 -4.86 4.96 1.38
N LEU A 71 -3.58 5.16 1.71
CA LEU A 71 -2.73 4.07 2.19
C LEU A 71 -3.22 3.51 3.53
N ALA A 72 -3.66 4.36 4.45
CA ALA A 72 -4.28 3.93 5.71
C ALA A 72 -5.59 3.17 5.49
N ASP A 73 -6.44 3.63 4.55
CA ASP A 73 -7.66 2.90 4.15
C ASP A 73 -7.33 1.50 3.60
N ARG A 74 -6.25 1.36 2.81
CA ARG A 74 -5.78 0.06 2.30
C ARG A 74 -5.34 -0.84 3.45
N GLU A 75 -4.55 -0.33 4.39
CA GLU A 75 -4.12 -1.09 5.57
C GLU A 75 -5.31 -1.62 6.36
N THR A 76 -6.27 -0.76 6.71
CA THR A 76 -7.48 -1.14 7.44
C THR A 76 -8.28 -2.21 6.68
N ARG A 77 -8.40 -2.08 5.35
CA ARG A 77 -9.10 -3.08 4.54
C ARG A 77 -8.38 -4.43 4.54
N VAL A 78 -7.06 -4.42 4.38
CA VAL A 78 -6.25 -5.65 4.36
C VAL A 78 -6.23 -6.33 5.73
N GLU A 79 -6.21 -5.57 6.82
CA GLU A 79 -6.34 -6.11 8.19
C GLU A 79 -7.66 -6.85 8.41
N ALA A 80 -8.75 -6.42 7.75
CA ALA A 80 -10.04 -7.09 7.80
C ALA A 80 -10.09 -8.38 6.95
N LEU A 81 -9.12 -8.61 6.05
CA LEU A 81 -9.05 -9.81 5.24
C LEU A 81 -8.50 -10.99 6.07
N LYS A 82 -8.99 -12.19 5.75
CA LYS A 82 -8.50 -13.45 6.34
C LYS A 82 -7.28 -13.97 5.57
N ILE A 83 -6.22 -13.14 5.47
CA ILE A 83 -4.98 -13.53 4.82
C ILE A 83 -4.37 -14.72 5.58
N ARG A 84 -3.98 -15.76 4.85
CA ARG A 84 -3.44 -17.00 5.41
C ARG A 84 -2.16 -17.44 4.69
N ASP A 85 -1.40 -18.28 5.35
CA ASP A 85 -0.28 -18.99 4.74
C ASP A 85 -0.79 -20.14 3.85
N LEU A 86 -0.03 -20.45 2.82
CA LEU A 86 -0.28 -21.64 2.02
C LEU A 86 0.14 -22.88 2.82
N GLY A 87 -0.68 -23.92 2.77
CA GLY A 87 -0.29 -25.24 3.24
C GLY A 87 0.86 -25.83 2.39
N ALA A 88 1.55 -26.84 2.92
CA ALA A 88 2.68 -27.46 2.20
C ALA A 88 2.26 -27.98 0.81
N THR A 89 1.15 -28.71 0.74
CA THR A 89 0.61 -29.25 -0.52
C THR A 89 0.19 -28.16 -1.50
N GLU A 90 -0.43 -27.07 -1.01
CA GLU A 90 -0.80 -25.93 -1.87
C GLU A 90 0.45 -25.26 -2.45
N ARG A 91 1.46 -25.06 -1.61
CA ARG A 91 2.74 -24.47 -2.03
C ARG A 91 3.41 -25.31 -3.11
N GLU A 92 3.51 -26.61 -2.89
CA GLU A 92 4.07 -27.55 -3.86
C GLU A 92 3.31 -27.53 -5.19
N ARG A 93 1.99 -27.53 -5.14
CA ARG A 93 1.12 -27.39 -6.33
C ARG A 93 1.44 -26.12 -7.11
N PHE A 94 1.49 -24.95 -6.47
CA PHE A 94 1.78 -23.69 -7.16
C PHE A 94 3.21 -23.66 -7.75
N VAL A 95 4.18 -24.28 -7.10
CA VAL A 95 5.54 -24.43 -7.64
C VAL A 95 5.53 -25.29 -8.92
N ILE A 96 4.81 -26.40 -8.92
CA ILE A 96 4.69 -27.28 -10.09
C ILE A 96 3.94 -26.57 -11.24
N GLU A 97 2.81 -25.92 -10.93
CA GLU A 97 2.04 -25.15 -11.92
C GLU A 97 2.88 -24.04 -12.55
N TRP A 98 3.71 -23.34 -11.75
CA TRP A 98 4.65 -22.36 -12.27
C TRP A 98 5.68 -22.99 -13.23
N GLN A 99 6.22 -24.14 -12.92
CA GLN A 99 7.18 -24.83 -13.80
C GLN A 99 6.52 -25.20 -15.15
N ILE A 100 5.27 -25.63 -15.13
CA ILE A 100 4.49 -25.92 -16.34
C ILE A 100 4.31 -24.66 -17.20
N VAL A 101 3.87 -23.55 -16.60
CA VAL A 101 3.72 -22.27 -17.30
C VAL A 101 5.05 -21.81 -17.90
N GLN A 102 6.13 -21.93 -17.14
CA GLN A 102 7.47 -21.55 -17.60
C GLN A 102 7.93 -22.43 -18.78
N SER A 103 7.67 -23.73 -18.76
CA SER A 103 8.04 -24.62 -19.87
C SER A 103 7.29 -24.29 -21.16
N ARG A 104 6.01 -23.90 -21.06
CA ARG A 104 5.18 -23.51 -22.21
C ARG A 104 5.64 -22.20 -22.87
N PHE A 105 6.37 -21.36 -22.14
CA PHE A 105 6.86 -20.11 -22.72
C PHE A 105 7.73 -20.30 -23.95
N VAL A 106 8.44 -21.42 -24.07
CA VAL A 106 9.32 -21.70 -25.23
C VAL A 106 8.51 -21.80 -26.52
N ASP A 107 7.39 -22.52 -26.49
CA ASP A 107 6.59 -22.77 -27.69
C ASP A 107 5.43 -21.78 -27.86
N HIS A 108 4.86 -21.31 -26.74
CA HIS A 108 3.65 -20.47 -26.71
C HIS A 108 3.80 -19.27 -25.77
N PRO A 109 4.71 -18.30 -26.05
CA PRO A 109 5.05 -17.23 -25.11
C PRO A 109 3.86 -16.33 -24.73
N LYS A 110 2.97 -16.02 -25.66
CA LYS A 110 1.77 -15.20 -25.39
C LYS A 110 0.81 -15.94 -24.43
N ALA A 111 0.55 -17.20 -24.66
CA ALA A 111 -0.32 -18.01 -23.81
C ALA A 111 0.29 -18.18 -22.42
N ALA A 112 1.59 -18.44 -22.32
CA ALA A 112 2.29 -18.59 -21.06
C ALA A 112 2.24 -17.32 -20.18
N VAL A 113 2.30 -16.12 -20.78
CA VAL A 113 2.15 -14.85 -20.02
C VAL A 113 0.73 -14.70 -19.47
N THR A 114 -0.30 -15.07 -20.25
CA THR A 114 -1.69 -15.07 -19.76
C THR A 114 -1.88 -16.09 -18.63
N GLU A 115 -1.37 -17.31 -18.80
CA GLU A 115 -1.41 -18.35 -17.77
C GLU A 115 -0.64 -17.93 -16.47
N ALA A 116 0.45 -17.18 -16.61
CA ALA A 116 1.18 -16.64 -15.46
C ALA A 116 0.35 -15.60 -14.68
N ASP A 117 -0.40 -14.72 -15.37
CA ASP A 117 -1.33 -13.78 -14.72
C ASP A 117 -2.45 -14.50 -13.97
N ASP A 118 -3.04 -15.52 -14.61
CA ASP A 118 -4.08 -16.36 -14.02
C ASP A 118 -3.56 -17.10 -12.79
N LEU A 119 -2.34 -17.65 -12.87
CA LEU A 119 -1.70 -18.37 -11.78
C LEU A 119 -1.42 -17.47 -10.57
N VAL A 120 -0.91 -16.25 -10.79
CA VAL A 120 -0.70 -15.27 -9.71
C VAL A 120 -2.05 -14.86 -9.10
N SER A 121 -3.09 -14.72 -9.92
CA SER A 121 -4.45 -14.42 -9.44
C SER A 121 -4.99 -15.54 -8.54
N ALA A 122 -4.85 -16.81 -8.97
CA ALA A 122 -5.25 -17.97 -8.17
C ALA A 122 -4.43 -18.11 -6.87
N LEU A 123 -3.15 -17.77 -6.91
CA LEU A 123 -2.27 -17.80 -5.75
C LEU A 123 -2.68 -16.74 -4.71
N LEU A 124 -3.04 -15.53 -5.14
CA LEU A 124 -3.55 -14.48 -4.28
C LEU A 124 -4.89 -14.88 -3.64
N GLU A 125 -5.80 -15.48 -4.41
CA GLU A 125 -7.07 -16.00 -3.90
C GLU A 125 -6.84 -17.10 -2.85
N ALA A 126 -5.95 -18.04 -3.12
CA ALA A 126 -5.58 -19.09 -2.18
C ALA A 126 -5.02 -18.53 -0.87
N ARG A 127 -4.37 -17.38 -0.90
CA ARG A 127 -3.90 -16.66 0.28
C ARG A 127 -4.98 -15.83 1.00
N GLY A 128 -6.19 -15.75 0.45
CA GLY A 128 -7.32 -15.03 1.06
C GLY A 128 -7.52 -13.59 0.58
N TYR A 129 -6.83 -13.17 -0.48
CA TYR A 129 -7.17 -11.91 -1.14
C TYR A 129 -8.46 -12.10 -1.95
N PRO A 130 -9.42 -11.15 -1.89
CA PRO A 130 -10.69 -11.30 -2.59
C PRO A 130 -10.52 -11.21 -4.10
N GLN A 131 -11.45 -11.85 -4.82
CA GLN A 131 -11.61 -11.60 -6.24
C GLN A 131 -12.16 -10.18 -6.43
N ALA A 132 -11.35 -9.31 -7.00
CA ALA A 132 -11.65 -7.91 -7.24
C ALA A 132 -11.03 -7.48 -8.58
N SER A 133 -11.29 -6.23 -8.98
CA SER A 133 -10.55 -5.65 -10.11
C SER A 133 -9.05 -5.70 -9.85
N PHE A 134 -8.26 -5.75 -10.92
CA PHE A 134 -6.80 -5.77 -10.79
C PHE A 134 -6.27 -4.62 -9.92
N GLU A 135 -6.77 -3.39 -10.13
CA GLU A 135 -6.30 -2.22 -9.35
C GLU A 135 -6.60 -2.37 -7.86
N GLN A 136 -7.80 -2.83 -7.50
CA GLN A 136 -8.16 -3.07 -6.10
C GLN A 136 -7.27 -4.15 -5.48
N ARG A 137 -7.06 -5.26 -6.19
CA ARG A 137 -6.20 -6.36 -5.74
C ARG A 137 -4.74 -5.94 -5.60
N ALA A 138 -4.22 -5.19 -6.58
CA ALA A 138 -2.87 -4.65 -6.53
C ALA A 138 -2.68 -3.69 -5.36
N ASP A 139 -3.68 -2.86 -5.06
CA ASP A 139 -3.69 -1.97 -3.90
C ASP A 139 -3.64 -2.75 -2.58
N ASP A 140 -4.43 -3.82 -2.46
CA ASP A 140 -4.45 -4.65 -1.25
C ASP A 140 -3.14 -5.43 -1.06
N VAL A 141 -2.60 -6.01 -2.13
CA VAL A 141 -1.33 -6.73 -2.13
C VAL A 141 -0.16 -5.80 -1.80
N SER A 142 -0.22 -4.52 -2.23
CA SER A 142 0.84 -3.54 -1.97
C SER A 142 1.10 -3.27 -0.48
N VAL A 143 0.14 -3.53 0.39
CA VAL A 143 0.28 -3.39 1.85
C VAL A 143 1.28 -4.39 2.41
N SER A 144 1.26 -5.62 1.90
CA SER A 144 2.11 -6.73 2.37
C SER A 144 3.37 -6.91 1.52
N TYR A 145 3.29 -6.65 0.20
CA TYR A 145 4.35 -6.94 -0.77
C TYR A 145 4.69 -5.72 -1.67
N PRO A 146 5.01 -4.55 -1.10
CA PRO A 146 5.21 -3.33 -1.88
C PRO A 146 6.37 -3.43 -2.89
N ARG A 147 7.40 -4.26 -2.60
CA ARG A 147 8.60 -4.37 -3.42
C ARG A 147 8.36 -5.00 -4.79
N VAL A 148 7.39 -5.90 -4.90
CA VAL A 148 7.10 -6.63 -6.16
C VAL A 148 5.93 -6.02 -6.92
N MET A 149 5.29 -4.98 -6.40
CA MET A 149 4.08 -4.41 -6.99
C MET A 149 4.33 -3.72 -8.33
N GLU A 150 5.43 -3.02 -8.49
CA GLU A 150 5.78 -2.40 -9.77
C GLU A 150 5.94 -3.47 -10.86
N ASN A 151 6.65 -4.56 -10.53
CA ASN A 151 6.79 -5.71 -11.42
C ASN A 151 5.44 -6.33 -11.79
N TYR A 152 4.57 -6.55 -10.80
CA TYR A 152 3.24 -7.13 -11.03
C TYR A 152 2.37 -6.24 -11.93
N ARG A 153 2.34 -4.93 -11.69
CA ARG A 153 1.59 -3.98 -12.52
C ARG A 153 2.12 -3.95 -13.97
N THR A 154 3.44 -3.97 -14.14
CA THR A 154 4.07 -3.97 -15.46
C THR A 154 3.78 -5.26 -16.21
N ALA A 155 3.90 -6.42 -15.56
CA ALA A 155 3.60 -7.71 -16.17
C ALA A 155 2.12 -7.81 -16.57
N HIS A 156 1.20 -7.41 -15.70
CA HIS A 156 -0.23 -7.41 -15.98
C HIS A 156 -0.58 -6.47 -17.15
N ALA A 157 0.04 -5.30 -17.25
CA ALA A 157 -0.17 -4.40 -18.38
C ALA A 157 0.25 -5.04 -19.73
N VAL A 158 1.27 -5.93 -19.73
CA VAL A 158 1.62 -6.72 -20.91
C VAL A 158 0.52 -7.76 -21.18
N ALA A 159 0.09 -8.54 -20.20
CA ALA A 159 -0.93 -9.56 -20.34
C ALA A 159 -2.25 -8.99 -20.90
N VAL A 160 -2.73 -7.86 -20.38
CA VAL A 160 -3.97 -7.20 -20.86
C VAL A 160 -3.86 -6.72 -22.31
N ARG A 161 -2.65 -6.34 -22.76
CA ARG A 161 -2.45 -5.88 -24.15
C ARG A 161 -2.40 -7.00 -25.18
N LEU A 162 -2.12 -8.26 -24.76
CA LEU A 162 -1.91 -9.39 -25.68
C LEU A 162 -3.09 -9.68 -26.62
N GLY A 163 -4.32 -9.34 -26.21
CA GLY A 163 -5.51 -9.46 -27.05
C GLY A 163 -5.71 -8.32 -28.07
N LYS A 164 -4.94 -7.22 -27.97
CA LYS A 164 -5.18 -5.98 -28.74
C LYS A 164 -3.99 -5.52 -29.57
N VAL A 165 -2.78 -5.77 -29.09
CA VAL A 165 -1.53 -5.28 -29.69
C VAL A 165 -0.50 -6.41 -29.66
N GLU A 166 0.33 -6.50 -30.69
CA GLU A 166 1.46 -7.43 -30.68
C GLU A 166 2.50 -7.00 -29.63
N ALA A 167 2.82 -7.91 -28.70
CA ALA A 167 3.94 -7.77 -27.80
C ALA A 167 5.18 -8.43 -28.41
N THR A 168 6.33 -7.81 -28.24
CA THR A 168 7.61 -8.39 -28.65
C THR A 168 7.96 -9.57 -27.75
N THR A 169 8.78 -10.51 -28.24
CA THR A 169 9.27 -11.63 -27.44
C THR A 169 10.01 -11.15 -26.18
N GLU A 170 10.72 -10.03 -26.27
CA GLU A 170 11.41 -9.46 -25.11
C GLU A 170 10.45 -8.90 -24.06
N GLU A 171 9.37 -8.22 -24.45
CA GLU A 171 8.31 -7.79 -23.51
C GLU A 171 7.68 -8.98 -22.78
N LEU A 172 7.39 -10.07 -23.53
CA LEU A 172 6.86 -11.30 -22.96
C LEU A 172 7.84 -11.96 -21.99
N ARG A 173 9.15 -11.98 -22.33
CA ARG A 173 10.20 -12.52 -21.44
C ARG A 173 10.31 -11.73 -20.15
N ILE A 174 10.30 -10.40 -20.25
CA ILE A 174 10.32 -9.51 -19.07
C ILE A 174 9.09 -9.73 -18.21
N ALA A 175 7.89 -9.81 -18.80
CA ALA A 175 6.66 -10.07 -18.06
C ALA A 175 6.71 -11.40 -17.28
N MET A 176 7.24 -12.47 -17.89
CA MET A 176 7.43 -13.76 -17.22
C MET A 176 8.38 -13.67 -16.01
N ILE A 177 9.48 -12.92 -16.14
CA ILE A 177 10.43 -12.68 -15.02
C ILE A 177 9.72 -11.93 -13.89
N GLN A 178 8.91 -10.93 -14.22
CA GLN A 178 8.17 -10.12 -13.25
C GLN A 178 7.07 -10.94 -12.55
N TYR A 179 6.33 -11.77 -13.28
CA TYR A 179 5.35 -12.70 -12.68
C TYR A 179 6.04 -13.73 -11.79
N ARG A 180 7.23 -14.20 -12.17
CA ARG A 180 8.00 -15.09 -11.30
C ARG A 180 8.34 -14.43 -9.98
N ALA A 181 8.82 -13.20 -9.99
CA ALA A 181 9.21 -12.48 -8.78
C ALA A 181 8.06 -12.39 -7.78
N ILE A 182 6.84 -12.06 -8.23
CA ILE A 182 5.67 -12.02 -7.34
C ILE A 182 5.21 -13.41 -6.92
N SER A 183 5.24 -14.40 -7.82
CA SER A 183 4.88 -15.78 -7.49
C SER A 183 5.79 -16.35 -6.40
N ASP A 184 7.12 -16.18 -6.54
CA ASP A 184 8.11 -16.65 -5.57
C ASP A 184 7.88 -15.98 -4.20
N GLU A 185 7.63 -14.66 -4.18
CA GLU A 185 7.33 -13.92 -2.94
C GLU A 185 6.06 -14.45 -2.27
N LEU A 186 4.97 -14.65 -3.02
CA LEU A 186 3.69 -15.13 -2.49
C LEU A 186 3.74 -16.59 -2.02
N VAL A 187 4.51 -17.44 -2.67
CA VAL A 187 4.66 -18.86 -2.28
C VAL A 187 5.49 -19.00 -1.01
N GLN A 188 6.54 -18.17 -0.85
CA GLN A 188 7.46 -18.26 0.29
C GLN A 188 7.01 -17.45 1.51
N ALA A 189 6.18 -16.43 1.30
CA ALA A 189 5.80 -15.54 2.36
C ALA A 189 4.98 -16.24 3.44
N GLN A 190 5.43 -16.07 4.68
CA GLN A 190 4.63 -16.33 5.87
C GLN A 190 3.76 -15.12 6.16
N LYS A 191 2.57 -15.35 6.76
CA LYS A 191 1.68 -14.28 7.19
C LYS A 191 2.47 -13.28 8.04
N PRO A 192 2.41 -11.95 7.74
CA PRO A 192 3.04 -10.96 8.61
C PRO A 192 2.50 -11.13 10.04
N PRO A 193 3.34 -10.99 11.09
CA PRO A 193 2.84 -10.99 12.45
C PRO A 193 1.78 -9.91 12.58
N GLN A 194 0.59 -10.29 13.04
CA GLN A 194 -0.45 -9.31 13.36
C GLN A 194 -0.01 -8.59 14.63
N THR A 195 0.31 -7.32 14.51
CA THR A 195 0.61 -6.41 15.63
C THR A 195 -0.67 -5.83 16.20
#